data_8ce4d7d6afa3b6e44a28ea7f99adac97
#
_entry.id   8ce4d7d6afa3b6e44a28ea7f99adac97
#
_cell.length_a   1.000
_cell.length_b   1.000
_cell.length_c   1.000
_cell.angle_alpha   90.00
_cell.angle_beta   90.00
_cell.angle_gamma   90.00
#
_symmetry.space_group_name_H-M   'P 1'
#
loop_
_entity.id
_entity.type
_entity.pdbx_description
1 polymer ?
#
loop_
_entity_poly.entity_id
_entity_poly.type
_entity_poly.pdbx_seq_one_letter_code
_entity_poly.pdbx_strand_id
1 'polypeptide(L)'
;FGKVYNGSRTYYEARSQTPYLSMMVDRIYRLTGDKQWLADAYETLKDEYGFWMRERLTPTGLNRYGSSASDALVDEFLVTGSKRLGTDLFDKGYTPERLHKLGLDFVAEAESGWDFNPRYDRRCTDFCPLDLNANLFMYEVNFARFAQELDRTEEMREWIAKAELRRARILEYCYDPEAKQFYDYDYVNGRRSDVLSGAVFALLYSGAVPREYAGHIVQALLRLEFPYGIAACEDKPYDYPYQWSYPNTWPPVCFYTVMGLARYGYGEEAERIAVKWMKAVTESFKTTGNLWEKYNVETGTTDVSNEYEMPAMLGWTAGTFICLDDYLAGEMQPDPLPTEYMSY
;
A
#
# COMPACT_ATOMS: atom_id res chain seq x y z
N PHE A 1 22.24 -0.59 -3.36
CA PHE A 1 21.61 -0.18 -2.09
C PHE A 1 20.24 -0.82 -1.85
N GLY A 2 19.56 -1.36 -2.88
CA GLY A 2 18.24 -2.01 -2.78
C GLY A 2 17.08 -1.05 -2.49
N LYS A 3 17.26 0.27 -2.52
CA LYS A 3 16.18 1.24 -2.36
C LYS A 3 15.65 1.70 -3.73
N VAL A 4 14.33 1.83 -3.82
CA VAL A 4 13.62 2.41 -4.96
C VAL A 4 13.22 3.83 -4.59
N TYR A 5 13.91 4.82 -5.13
CA TYR A 5 13.66 6.22 -4.79
C TYR A 5 12.43 6.78 -5.50
N ASN A 6 11.72 7.68 -4.82
CA ASN A 6 10.55 8.36 -5.40
C ASN A 6 10.92 9.27 -6.59
N GLY A 7 12.17 9.70 -6.70
CA GLY A 7 12.64 10.53 -7.79
C GLY A 7 14.17 10.63 -7.83
N SER A 8 14.70 11.31 -8.83
CA SER A 8 16.13 11.40 -9.13
C SER A 8 16.88 12.47 -8.32
N ARG A 9 16.22 13.18 -7.41
CA ARG A 9 16.87 14.21 -6.59
C ARG A 9 17.43 13.62 -5.30
N THR A 10 18.54 14.15 -4.81
CA THR A 10 19.29 13.63 -3.65
C THR A 10 18.47 13.56 -2.35
N TYR A 11 17.52 14.46 -2.13
CA TYR A 11 16.68 14.40 -0.95
C TYR A 11 15.72 13.19 -0.90
N TYR A 12 15.53 12.49 -2.04
CA TYR A 12 14.79 11.23 -2.05
C TYR A 12 15.60 10.03 -1.55
N GLU A 13 16.92 10.15 -1.43
CA GLU A 13 17.78 9.06 -0.92
C GLU A 13 17.52 8.70 0.56
N ALA A 14 16.81 9.59 1.27
CA ALA A 14 16.43 9.41 2.66
C ALA A 14 15.49 8.23 2.92
N ARG A 15 14.78 7.75 1.90
CA ARG A 15 13.76 6.69 2.01
C ARG A 15 13.62 5.91 0.72
N SER A 16 13.06 4.72 0.82
CA SER A 16 12.58 3.96 -0.33
C SER A 16 11.14 4.38 -0.70
N GLN A 17 10.52 3.66 -1.59
CA GLN A 17 9.09 3.67 -1.86
C GLN A 17 8.52 2.27 -1.59
N THR A 18 7.21 2.19 -1.50
CA THR A 18 6.48 0.93 -1.34
C THR A 18 6.91 -0.11 -2.38
N PRO A 19 7.22 -1.36 -1.98
CA PRO A 19 7.79 -2.36 -2.88
C PRO A 19 6.73 -2.94 -3.83
N TYR A 20 6.79 -2.57 -5.11
CA TYR A 20 5.91 -3.07 -6.19
C TYR A 20 6.69 -3.68 -7.36
N LEU A 21 8.03 -3.65 -7.38
CA LEU A 21 8.80 -4.07 -8.55
C LEU A 21 8.60 -5.56 -8.88
N SER A 22 8.42 -6.45 -7.88
CA SER A 22 8.22 -7.87 -8.18
C SER A 22 6.96 -8.12 -8.99
N MET A 23 5.89 -7.35 -8.75
CA MET A 23 4.64 -7.43 -9.51
C MET A 23 4.84 -6.93 -10.94
N MET A 24 5.63 -5.88 -11.13
CA MET A 24 5.98 -5.35 -12.46
C MET A 24 6.82 -6.35 -13.24
N VAL A 25 7.83 -6.96 -12.61
CA VAL A 25 8.66 -8.01 -13.22
C VAL A 25 7.82 -9.23 -13.61
N ASP A 26 6.91 -9.64 -12.74
CA ASP A 26 5.98 -10.72 -13.01
C ASP A 26 5.14 -10.45 -14.26
N ARG A 27 4.56 -9.26 -14.35
CA ARG A 27 3.73 -8.88 -15.48
C ARG A 27 4.52 -8.85 -16.79
N ILE A 28 5.72 -8.28 -16.77
CA ILE A 28 6.59 -8.22 -17.95
C ILE A 28 7.01 -9.64 -18.39
N TYR A 29 7.41 -10.49 -17.45
CA TYR A 29 7.80 -11.85 -17.75
C TYR A 29 6.65 -12.67 -18.37
N ARG A 30 5.45 -12.56 -17.84
CA ARG A 30 4.26 -13.23 -18.44
C ARG A 30 3.97 -12.78 -19.88
N LEU A 31 4.30 -11.54 -20.23
CA LEU A 31 4.11 -11.00 -21.57
C LEU A 31 5.23 -11.41 -22.55
N THR A 32 6.46 -11.54 -22.05
CA THR A 32 7.65 -11.73 -22.91
C THR A 32 8.15 -13.16 -22.95
N GLY A 33 8.02 -13.91 -21.85
CA GLY A 33 8.61 -15.23 -21.67
C GLY A 33 10.15 -15.21 -21.63
N ASP A 34 10.80 -14.05 -21.50
CA ASP A 34 12.25 -13.90 -21.55
C ASP A 34 12.89 -14.35 -20.23
N LYS A 35 13.35 -15.60 -20.19
CA LYS A 35 14.00 -16.20 -19.02
C LYS A 35 15.34 -15.55 -18.67
N GLN A 36 16.10 -15.03 -19.65
CA GLN A 36 17.37 -14.39 -19.36
C GLN A 36 17.11 -13.04 -18.65
N TRP A 37 16.18 -12.25 -19.18
CA TRP A 37 15.77 -11.01 -18.53
C TRP A 37 15.20 -11.27 -17.13
N LEU A 38 14.39 -12.33 -16.96
CA LEU A 38 13.87 -12.71 -15.65
C LEU A 38 14.99 -13.04 -14.67
N ALA A 39 16.03 -13.77 -15.10
CA ALA A 39 17.16 -14.12 -14.23
C ALA A 39 17.89 -12.85 -13.72
N ASP A 40 18.13 -11.88 -14.59
CA ASP A 40 18.80 -10.63 -14.24
C ASP A 40 17.92 -9.76 -13.32
N ALA A 41 16.63 -9.66 -13.63
CA ALA A 41 15.65 -8.94 -12.82
C ALA A 41 15.49 -9.57 -11.42
N TYR A 42 15.46 -10.91 -11.34
CA TYR A 42 15.32 -11.63 -10.08
C TYR A 42 16.48 -11.35 -9.11
N GLU A 43 17.73 -11.32 -9.60
CA GLU A 43 18.88 -10.94 -8.75
C GLU A 43 18.78 -9.48 -8.28
N THR A 44 18.35 -8.55 -9.15
CA THR A 44 18.13 -7.15 -8.78
C THR A 44 17.03 -7.00 -7.72
N LEU A 45 15.93 -7.73 -7.85
CA LEU A 45 14.84 -7.72 -6.87
C LEU A 45 15.26 -8.26 -5.50
N LYS A 46 16.20 -9.22 -5.45
CA LYS A 46 16.76 -9.71 -4.18
C LYS A 46 17.47 -8.59 -3.40
N ASP A 47 18.11 -7.64 -4.07
CA ASP A 47 18.74 -6.50 -3.42
C ASP A 47 17.69 -5.60 -2.75
N GLU A 48 16.57 -5.33 -3.42
CA GLU A 48 15.46 -4.57 -2.84
C GLU A 48 14.82 -5.31 -1.65
N TYR A 49 14.50 -6.58 -1.82
CA TYR A 49 13.99 -7.40 -0.73
C TYR A 49 14.96 -7.44 0.46
N GLY A 50 16.26 -7.55 0.17
CA GLY A 50 17.33 -7.51 1.16
C GLY A 50 17.38 -6.19 1.94
N PHE A 51 17.10 -5.05 1.29
CA PHE A 51 16.94 -3.76 1.99
C PHE A 51 15.80 -3.84 3.00
N TRP A 52 14.61 -4.28 2.62
CA TRP A 52 13.47 -4.39 3.52
C TRP A 52 13.75 -5.30 4.71
N MET A 53 14.46 -6.41 4.51
CA MET A 53 14.77 -7.37 5.57
C MET A 53 15.89 -6.90 6.50
N ARG A 54 16.86 -6.10 6.03
CA ARG A 54 17.95 -5.58 6.87
C ARG A 54 17.56 -4.32 7.62
N GLU A 55 16.84 -3.40 6.95
CA GLU A 55 16.63 -2.03 7.44
C GLU A 55 15.25 -1.82 8.05
N ARG A 56 14.29 -2.68 7.74
CA ARG A 56 12.87 -2.45 8.02
C ARG A 56 12.18 -3.60 8.75
N LEU A 57 12.90 -4.64 9.15
CA LEU A 57 12.36 -5.77 9.90
C LEU A 57 12.16 -5.38 11.37
N THR A 58 11.02 -5.78 11.95
CA THR A 58 10.69 -5.59 13.36
C THR A 58 10.87 -6.89 14.16
N PRO A 59 10.85 -6.83 15.50
CA PRO A 59 10.92 -8.04 16.33
C PRO A 59 9.76 -9.03 16.12
N THR A 60 8.64 -8.60 15.54
CA THR A 60 7.53 -9.50 15.17
C THR A 60 7.83 -10.36 13.95
N GLY A 61 8.89 -10.02 13.19
CA GLY A 61 9.18 -10.61 11.89
C GLY A 61 8.34 -10.07 10.74
N LEU A 62 7.49 -9.06 10.99
CA LEU A 62 6.87 -8.21 9.99
C LEU A 62 7.74 -6.96 9.75
N ASN A 63 7.50 -6.28 8.64
CA ASN A 63 8.24 -5.09 8.26
C ASN A 63 7.48 -3.81 8.60
N ARG A 64 8.22 -2.73 8.76
CA ARG A 64 7.73 -1.36 8.97
C ARG A 64 8.30 -0.41 7.93
N TYR A 65 7.70 0.75 7.78
CA TYR A 65 8.34 1.87 7.10
C TYR A 65 9.35 2.57 8.02
N GLY A 66 10.25 3.34 7.43
CA GLY A 66 11.31 3.96 8.21
C GLY A 66 12.01 5.10 7.48
N SER A 67 13.16 5.48 8.02
CA SER A 67 13.99 6.56 7.50
C SER A 67 15.44 6.12 7.41
N SER A 68 16.14 6.60 6.40
CA SER A 68 17.60 6.61 6.29
C SER A 68 18.11 8.04 6.14
N ALA A 69 17.31 9.03 6.58
CA ALA A 69 17.62 10.45 6.53
C ALA A 69 18.71 10.82 7.54
N SER A 70 19.51 11.84 7.22
CA SER A 70 20.33 12.54 8.19
C SER A 70 19.48 13.39 9.13
N ASP A 71 20.00 13.73 10.31
CA ASP A 71 19.28 14.57 11.27
C ASP A 71 18.82 15.90 10.64
N ALA A 72 19.65 16.53 9.83
CA ALA A 72 19.29 17.77 9.14
C ALA A 72 18.08 17.60 8.21
N LEU A 73 17.99 16.47 7.51
CA LEU A 73 16.85 16.17 6.64
C LEU A 73 15.59 15.80 7.43
N VAL A 74 15.77 15.14 8.59
CA VAL A 74 14.67 14.88 9.53
C VAL A 74 14.06 16.19 10.04
N ASP A 75 14.90 17.16 10.41
CA ASP A 75 14.44 18.48 10.84
C ASP A 75 13.70 19.24 9.72
N GLU A 76 14.17 19.16 8.48
CA GLU A 76 13.47 19.72 7.32
C GLU A 76 12.11 19.09 7.09
N PHE A 77 12.02 17.75 7.22
CA PHE A 77 10.75 17.02 7.13
C PHE A 77 9.78 17.39 8.25
N LEU A 78 10.28 17.61 9.46
CA LEU A 78 9.47 18.06 10.59
C LEU A 78 8.83 19.44 10.30
N VAL A 79 9.62 20.39 9.77
CA VAL A 79 9.11 21.72 9.37
C VAL A 79 8.07 21.59 8.24
N THR A 80 8.36 20.78 7.24
CA THR A 80 7.45 20.56 6.11
C THR A 80 6.15 19.88 6.56
N GLY A 81 6.23 18.84 7.39
CA GLY A 81 5.07 18.14 7.95
C GLY A 81 4.22 19.06 8.82
N SER A 82 4.83 19.90 9.65
CA SER A 82 4.13 20.92 10.45
C SER A 82 3.30 21.86 9.58
N LYS A 83 3.88 22.35 8.48
CA LYS A 83 3.18 23.23 7.52
C LYS A 83 2.05 22.50 6.79
N ARG A 84 2.27 21.28 6.32
CA ARG A 84 1.26 20.50 5.58
C ARG A 84 0.05 20.16 6.44
N LEU A 85 0.29 19.81 7.71
CA LEU A 85 -0.77 19.53 8.68
C LEU A 85 -1.46 20.79 9.21
N GLY A 86 -1.00 21.97 8.82
CA GLY A 86 -1.58 23.25 9.26
C GLY A 86 -1.44 23.48 10.76
N THR A 87 -0.42 22.92 11.40
CA THR A 87 -0.17 23.02 12.84
C THR A 87 1.28 23.41 13.12
N ASP A 88 1.49 24.18 14.18
CA ASP A 88 2.84 24.43 14.70
C ASP A 88 3.19 23.37 15.74
N LEU A 89 3.98 22.38 15.31
CA LEU A 89 4.45 21.31 16.19
C LEU A 89 5.48 21.78 17.20
N PHE A 90 6.18 22.88 16.93
CA PHE A 90 7.19 23.45 17.84
C PHE A 90 6.55 24.15 19.04
N ASP A 91 5.36 24.70 18.87
CA ASP A 91 4.60 25.36 19.96
C ASP A 91 3.84 24.36 20.87
N LYS A 92 3.90 23.06 20.58
CA LYS A 92 3.22 22.02 21.39
C LYS A 92 3.95 21.65 22.68
N GLY A 93 5.12 22.26 22.95
CA GLY A 93 5.92 21.95 24.14
C GLY A 93 6.55 20.54 24.11
N TYR A 94 6.76 19.98 22.94
CA TYR A 94 7.45 18.70 22.78
C TYR A 94 8.95 18.84 23.09
N THR A 95 9.56 17.76 23.67
CA THR A 95 11.01 17.71 23.83
C THR A 95 11.72 17.57 22.49
N PRO A 96 13.02 17.93 22.37
CA PRO A 96 13.80 17.73 21.14
C PRO A 96 13.75 16.28 20.63
N GLU A 97 13.82 15.29 21.53
CA GLU A 97 13.74 13.86 21.19
C GLU A 97 12.38 13.50 20.59
N ARG A 98 11.29 14.07 21.12
CA ARG A 98 9.94 13.86 20.57
C ARG A 98 9.77 14.51 19.21
N LEU A 99 10.33 15.69 19.00
CA LEU A 99 10.32 16.38 17.71
C LEU A 99 11.14 15.61 16.68
N HIS A 100 12.33 15.14 17.03
CA HIS A 100 13.15 14.30 16.15
C HIS A 100 12.43 13.00 15.77
N LYS A 101 11.81 12.31 16.73
CA LYS A 101 10.99 11.10 16.45
C LYS A 101 9.84 11.40 15.50
N LEU A 102 9.14 12.53 15.65
CA LEU A 102 8.08 12.96 14.71
C LEU A 102 8.63 13.19 13.30
N GLY A 103 9.80 13.80 13.16
CA GLY A 103 10.46 13.95 11.87
C GLY A 103 10.78 12.60 11.21
N LEU A 104 11.30 11.62 11.99
CA LEU A 104 11.51 10.26 11.50
C LEU A 104 10.21 9.58 11.07
N ASP A 105 9.12 9.77 11.82
CA ASP A 105 7.81 9.23 11.48
C ASP A 105 7.26 9.85 10.19
N PHE A 106 7.43 11.16 9.97
CA PHE A 106 7.02 11.81 8.72
C PHE A 106 7.82 11.31 7.51
N VAL A 107 9.13 11.08 7.66
CA VAL A 107 9.92 10.45 6.58
C VAL A 107 9.43 9.03 6.31
N ALA A 108 9.06 8.27 7.35
CA ALA A 108 8.51 6.92 7.21
C ALA A 108 7.13 6.92 6.55
N GLU A 109 6.27 7.88 6.88
CA GLU A 109 4.99 8.04 6.14
C GLU A 109 5.21 8.38 4.68
N ALA A 110 6.20 9.22 4.37
CA ALA A 110 6.58 9.49 2.97
C ALA A 110 7.21 8.26 2.27
N GLU A 111 7.89 7.34 2.99
CA GLU A 111 8.33 6.04 2.46
C GLU A 111 7.14 5.14 2.13
N SER A 112 6.05 5.22 2.90
CA SER A 112 4.83 4.44 2.68
C SER A 112 4.05 4.86 1.42
N GLY A 113 4.25 6.09 0.95
CA GLY A 113 3.43 6.72 -0.08
C GLY A 113 2.07 7.22 0.42
N TRP A 114 1.76 7.07 1.72
CA TRP A 114 0.53 7.53 2.35
C TRP A 114 0.77 8.76 3.26
N ASP A 115 1.49 9.74 2.77
CA ASP A 115 1.85 10.96 3.48
C ASP A 115 0.74 12.05 3.31
N PHE A 116 0.02 12.50 4.33
CA PHE A 116 -0.01 11.95 5.68
C PHE A 116 -1.37 11.28 5.94
N ASN A 117 -1.43 10.39 6.92
CA ASN A 117 -2.59 9.54 7.16
C ASN A 117 -2.86 9.32 8.67
N PRO A 118 -4.09 8.97 9.07
CA PRO A 118 -4.43 8.74 10.47
C PRO A 118 -4.08 7.33 10.98
N ARG A 119 -3.65 6.39 10.12
CA ARG A 119 -3.45 4.97 10.43
C ARG A 119 -2.50 4.74 11.60
N TYR A 120 -1.51 5.61 11.75
CA TYR A 120 -0.37 5.43 12.64
C TYR A 120 -0.33 6.43 13.79
N ASP A 121 -1.28 7.33 13.90
CA ASP A 121 -1.25 8.40 14.91
C ASP A 121 0.10 9.14 14.96
N ARG A 122 0.66 9.46 13.79
CA ARG A 122 1.98 10.12 13.62
C ARG A 122 3.14 9.35 14.27
N ARG A 123 3.04 8.01 14.28
CA ARG A 123 4.04 7.08 14.82
C ARG A 123 4.35 5.96 13.83
N CYS A 124 4.46 6.30 12.55
CA CYS A 124 4.60 5.33 11.45
C CYS A 124 5.71 4.30 11.69
N THR A 125 6.84 4.71 12.27
CA THR A 125 7.94 3.79 12.57
C THR A 125 7.66 2.77 13.68
N ASP A 126 6.54 2.90 14.39
CA ASP A 126 6.11 1.98 15.44
C ASP A 126 5.15 0.89 14.91
N PHE A 127 4.74 0.98 13.64
CA PHE A 127 3.72 0.11 13.07
C PHE A 127 4.27 -0.87 12.03
N CYS A 128 3.64 -2.05 11.98
CA CYS A 128 3.74 -3.00 10.88
C CYS A 128 2.51 -2.82 9.98
N PRO A 129 2.63 -2.09 8.85
CA PRO A 129 1.51 -1.81 7.96
C PRO A 129 1.04 -3.03 7.18
N LEU A 130 -0.28 -3.12 6.96
CA LEU A 130 -0.90 -4.20 6.19
C LEU A 130 -0.40 -4.24 4.75
N ASP A 131 -0.40 -3.10 4.07
CA ASP A 131 -0.02 -2.96 2.66
C ASP A 131 1.45 -3.33 2.42
N LEU A 132 2.38 -2.87 3.26
CA LEU A 132 3.78 -3.24 3.15
C LEU A 132 3.98 -4.75 3.28
N ASN A 133 3.36 -5.36 4.30
CA ASN A 133 3.53 -6.78 4.55
C ASN A 133 2.78 -7.65 3.54
N ALA A 134 1.68 -7.17 2.97
CA ALA A 134 1.01 -7.76 1.82
C ALA A 134 1.90 -7.75 0.57
N ASN A 135 2.56 -6.62 0.30
CA ASN A 135 3.47 -6.50 -0.85
C ASN A 135 4.71 -7.39 -0.70
N LEU A 136 5.31 -7.46 0.49
CA LEU A 136 6.45 -8.35 0.73
C LEU A 136 6.06 -9.83 0.68
N PHE A 137 4.83 -10.19 1.09
CA PHE A 137 4.29 -11.52 0.83
C PHE A 137 4.23 -11.80 -0.69
N MET A 138 3.76 -10.85 -1.48
CA MET A 138 3.72 -10.97 -2.95
C MET A 138 5.13 -11.12 -3.55
N TYR A 139 6.14 -10.43 -2.98
CA TYR A 139 7.54 -10.62 -3.38
C TYR A 139 7.99 -12.07 -3.16
N GLU A 140 7.71 -12.62 -1.99
CA GLU A 140 8.09 -14.00 -1.64
C GLU A 140 7.40 -15.03 -2.56
N VAL A 141 6.13 -14.81 -2.87
CA VAL A 141 5.37 -15.63 -3.83
C VAL A 141 5.92 -15.52 -5.25
N ASN A 142 6.18 -14.30 -5.72
CA ASN A 142 6.76 -14.07 -7.04
C ASN A 142 8.16 -14.66 -7.15
N PHE A 143 8.97 -14.54 -6.10
CA PHE A 143 10.31 -15.15 -6.07
C PHE A 143 10.26 -16.69 -6.11
N ALA A 144 9.30 -17.32 -5.43
CA ALA A 144 9.08 -18.75 -5.54
C ALA A 144 8.78 -19.15 -6.99
N ARG A 145 7.91 -18.39 -7.67
CA ARG A 145 7.59 -18.64 -9.07
C ARG A 145 8.76 -18.35 -10.01
N PHE A 146 9.50 -17.25 -9.82
CA PHE A 146 10.68 -16.95 -10.61
C PHE A 146 11.76 -18.01 -10.46
N ALA A 147 11.99 -18.49 -9.22
CA ALA A 147 12.91 -19.60 -8.96
C ALA A 147 12.47 -20.88 -9.66
N GLN A 148 11.17 -21.18 -9.68
CA GLN A 148 10.61 -22.31 -10.42
C GLN A 148 10.85 -22.18 -11.92
N GLU A 149 10.56 -21.02 -12.52
CA GLU A 149 10.78 -20.75 -13.95
C GLU A 149 12.27 -20.84 -14.36
N LEU A 150 13.16 -20.57 -13.41
CA LEU A 150 14.62 -20.63 -13.59
C LEU A 150 15.23 -21.97 -13.15
N ASP A 151 14.42 -22.99 -12.87
CA ASP A 151 14.83 -24.33 -12.43
C ASP A 151 15.65 -24.32 -11.11
N ARG A 152 15.41 -23.35 -10.21
CA ARG A 152 16.08 -23.18 -8.92
C ARG A 152 15.22 -23.74 -7.77
N THR A 153 15.04 -25.03 -7.73
CA THR A 153 14.08 -25.73 -6.83
C THR A 153 14.30 -25.42 -5.34
N GLU A 154 15.55 -25.35 -4.87
CA GLU A 154 15.83 -25.08 -3.45
C GLU A 154 15.43 -23.63 -3.09
N GLU A 155 15.78 -22.64 -3.93
CA GLU A 155 15.35 -21.25 -3.71
C GLU A 155 13.81 -21.13 -3.71
N MET A 156 13.13 -21.85 -4.60
CA MET A 156 11.66 -21.92 -4.63
C MET A 156 11.09 -22.33 -3.28
N ARG A 157 11.61 -23.43 -2.70
CA ARG A 157 11.15 -23.94 -1.40
C ARG A 157 11.39 -22.93 -0.26
N GLU A 158 12.55 -22.28 -0.27
CA GLU A 158 12.87 -21.25 0.72
C GLU A 158 11.91 -20.07 0.65
N TRP A 159 11.55 -19.62 -0.56
CA TRP A 159 10.62 -18.52 -0.73
C TRP A 159 9.19 -18.88 -0.33
N ILE A 160 8.73 -20.09 -0.62
CA ILE A 160 7.45 -20.62 -0.13
C ILE A 160 7.41 -20.58 1.40
N ALA A 161 8.46 -21.09 2.05
CA ALA A 161 8.53 -21.09 3.51
C ALA A 161 8.50 -19.66 4.12
N LYS A 162 9.16 -18.69 3.48
CA LYS A 162 9.11 -17.27 3.90
C LYS A 162 7.72 -16.69 3.73
N ALA A 163 7.05 -16.95 2.61
CA ALA A 163 5.68 -16.48 2.37
C ALA A 163 4.69 -17.04 3.42
N GLU A 164 4.77 -18.34 3.71
CA GLU A 164 3.92 -18.95 4.73
C GLU A 164 4.19 -18.38 6.13
N LEU A 165 5.46 -18.15 6.48
CA LEU A 165 5.81 -17.53 7.75
C LEU A 165 5.25 -16.09 7.84
N ARG A 166 5.35 -15.29 6.78
CA ARG A 166 4.78 -13.93 6.75
C ARG A 166 3.27 -13.96 6.87
N ARG A 167 2.59 -14.86 6.14
CA ARG A 167 1.15 -15.07 6.27
C ARG A 167 0.74 -15.39 7.71
N ALA A 168 1.43 -16.31 8.36
CA ALA A 168 1.15 -16.67 9.75
C ALA A 168 1.30 -15.46 10.69
N ARG A 169 2.33 -14.62 10.49
CA ARG A 169 2.54 -13.41 11.28
C ARG A 169 1.51 -12.31 11.01
N ILE A 170 1.07 -12.15 9.77
CA ILE A 170 -0.05 -11.23 9.45
C ILE A 170 -1.31 -11.66 10.21
N LEU A 171 -1.62 -12.96 10.25
CA LEU A 171 -2.77 -13.49 11.01
C LEU A 171 -2.58 -13.31 12.51
N GLU A 172 -1.38 -13.57 13.04
CA GLU A 172 -1.08 -13.47 14.47
C GLU A 172 -1.22 -12.04 15.00
N TYR A 173 -0.62 -11.07 14.30
CA TYR A 173 -0.49 -9.70 14.79
C TYR A 173 -1.59 -8.77 14.29
N CYS A 174 -1.95 -8.88 13.02
CA CYS A 174 -2.83 -7.89 12.39
C CYS A 174 -4.32 -8.27 12.44
N TYR A 175 -4.67 -9.56 12.57
CA TYR A 175 -6.07 -9.97 12.64
C TYR A 175 -6.65 -9.79 14.03
N ASP A 176 -7.78 -9.08 14.12
CA ASP A 176 -8.59 -8.96 15.33
C ASP A 176 -9.73 -9.95 15.31
N PRO A 177 -9.72 -10.99 16.18
CA PRO A 177 -10.77 -12.02 16.20
C PRO A 177 -12.11 -11.52 16.76
N GLU A 178 -12.12 -10.46 17.57
CA GLU A 178 -13.35 -9.88 18.13
C GLU A 178 -14.04 -9.00 17.09
N ALA A 179 -13.28 -8.10 16.46
CA ALA A 179 -13.76 -7.25 15.37
C ALA A 179 -13.95 -8.03 14.06
N LYS A 180 -13.36 -9.21 13.93
CA LYS A 180 -13.27 -10.00 12.69
C LYS A 180 -12.72 -9.16 11.53
N GLN A 181 -11.63 -8.43 11.78
CA GLN A 181 -11.07 -7.50 10.83
C GLN A 181 -9.55 -7.41 10.99
N PHE A 182 -8.86 -6.89 9.98
CA PHE A 182 -7.42 -6.67 9.98
C PHE A 182 -7.10 -5.19 10.16
N TYR A 183 -6.06 -4.91 10.96
CA TYR A 183 -5.56 -3.57 11.24
C TYR A 183 -4.03 -3.55 11.21
N ASP A 184 -3.45 -2.38 10.97
CA ASP A 184 -2.02 -2.18 11.17
C ASP A 184 -1.64 -2.49 12.63
N TYR A 185 -0.46 -3.06 12.85
CA TYR A 185 -0.05 -3.49 14.18
C TYR A 185 1.03 -2.58 14.78
N ASP A 186 0.73 -1.93 15.89
CA ASP A 186 1.66 -1.16 16.72
C ASP A 186 2.51 -2.15 17.54
N TYR A 187 3.68 -2.50 17.01
CA TYR A 187 4.55 -3.51 17.63
C TYR A 187 5.28 -2.98 18.88
N VAL A 188 5.36 -1.67 19.07
CA VAL A 188 5.96 -1.04 20.25
C VAL A 188 5.02 -1.14 21.45
N ASN A 189 3.73 -0.92 21.24
CA ASN A 189 2.72 -0.97 22.30
C ASN A 189 1.93 -2.30 22.35
N GLY A 190 2.20 -3.23 21.45
CA GLY A 190 1.58 -4.56 21.42
C GLY A 190 0.08 -4.53 21.14
N ARG A 191 -0.39 -3.62 20.27
CA ARG A 191 -1.82 -3.45 19.97
C ARG A 191 -2.06 -3.16 18.49
N ARG A 192 -3.27 -3.40 18.03
CA ARG A 192 -3.72 -3.03 16.68
C ARG A 192 -4.09 -1.55 16.62
N SER A 193 -3.98 -0.96 15.42
CA SER A 193 -4.55 0.37 15.14
C SER A 193 -6.06 0.35 15.36
N ASP A 194 -6.63 1.48 15.74
CA ASP A 194 -8.08 1.68 15.84
C ASP A 194 -8.67 2.32 14.57
N VAL A 195 -7.86 2.50 13.54
CA VAL A 195 -8.26 3.06 12.24
C VAL A 195 -8.37 1.96 11.19
N LEU A 196 -9.56 1.78 10.64
CA LEU A 196 -9.76 0.96 9.45
C LEU A 196 -9.39 1.76 8.21
N SER A 197 -8.53 1.19 7.37
CA SER A 197 -8.07 1.82 6.13
C SER A 197 -8.24 0.90 4.92
N GLY A 198 -8.26 1.50 3.74
CA GLY A 198 -8.27 0.76 2.47
C GLY A 198 -7.08 -0.17 2.29
N ALA A 199 -5.99 0.01 3.06
CA ALA A 199 -4.83 -0.90 3.05
C ALA A 199 -5.20 -2.36 3.37
N VAL A 200 -6.33 -2.61 4.02
CA VAL A 200 -6.82 -3.96 4.29
C VAL A 200 -7.04 -4.77 3.01
N PHE A 201 -7.45 -4.14 1.93
CA PHE A 201 -7.68 -4.82 0.64
C PHE A 201 -6.39 -5.23 -0.06
N ALA A 202 -5.24 -4.69 0.32
CA ALA A 202 -3.94 -5.17 -0.16
C ALA A 202 -3.68 -6.64 0.24
N LEU A 203 -4.27 -7.11 1.33
CA LEU A 203 -4.23 -8.52 1.74
C LEU A 203 -4.96 -9.44 0.76
N LEU A 204 -6.07 -8.99 0.19
CA LEU A 204 -6.77 -9.73 -0.88
C LEU A 204 -5.98 -9.63 -2.19
N TYR A 205 -5.51 -8.44 -2.54
CA TYR A 205 -4.73 -8.24 -3.76
C TYR A 205 -3.48 -9.12 -3.81
N SER A 206 -2.76 -9.24 -2.71
CA SER A 206 -1.57 -10.09 -2.63
C SER A 206 -1.86 -11.58 -2.49
N GLY A 207 -3.06 -11.97 -2.04
CA GLY A 207 -3.37 -13.34 -1.67
C GLY A 207 -2.77 -13.75 -0.31
N ALA A 208 -2.44 -12.78 0.54
CA ALA A 208 -1.75 -13.00 1.81
C ALA A 208 -2.62 -13.67 2.88
N VAL A 209 -3.94 -13.73 2.71
CA VAL A 209 -4.85 -14.34 3.68
C VAL A 209 -5.53 -15.59 3.11
N PRO A 210 -5.78 -16.62 3.95
CA PRO A 210 -6.60 -17.77 3.56
C PRO A 210 -8.03 -17.35 3.17
N ARG A 211 -8.69 -18.16 2.30
CA ARG A 211 -10.04 -17.85 1.79
C ARG A 211 -11.08 -17.61 2.89
N GLU A 212 -10.97 -18.31 4.00
CA GLU A 212 -11.91 -18.17 5.15
C GLU A 212 -11.87 -16.78 5.80
N TYR A 213 -10.78 -16.00 5.63
CA TYR A 213 -10.69 -14.64 6.13
C TYR A 213 -11.18 -13.58 5.13
N ALA A 214 -11.37 -13.93 3.87
CA ALA A 214 -11.74 -12.98 2.83
C ALA A 214 -13.04 -12.24 3.15
N GLY A 215 -14.07 -12.96 3.63
CA GLY A 215 -15.33 -12.36 4.03
C GLY A 215 -15.22 -11.31 5.13
N HIS A 216 -14.26 -11.46 6.05
CA HIS A 216 -13.97 -10.45 7.08
C HIS A 216 -13.43 -9.16 6.48
N ILE A 217 -12.54 -9.27 5.49
CA ILE A 217 -12.00 -8.09 4.79
C ILE A 217 -13.10 -7.41 3.96
N VAL A 218 -13.96 -8.19 3.30
CA VAL A 218 -15.09 -7.65 2.51
C VAL A 218 -16.05 -6.83 3.39
N GLN A 219 -16.22 -7.17 4.66
CA GLN A 219 -17.01 -6.34 5.59
C GLN A 219 -16.45 -4.92 5.77
N ALA A 220 -15.17 -4.66 5.46
CA ALA A 220 -14.62 -3.31 5.48
C ALA A 220 -15.33 -2.38 4.49
N LEU A 221 -15.96 -2.90 3.43
CA LEU A 221 -16.76 -2.12 2.49
C LEU A 221 -17.90 -1.36 3.18
N LEU A 222 -18.47 -1.89 4.26
CA LEU A 222 -19.53 -1.20 5.02
C LEU A 222 -19.08 0.14 5.63
N ARG A 223 -17.77 0.36 5.77
CA ARG A 223 -17.18 1.57 6.37
C ARG A 223 -16.35 2.38 5.38
N LEU A 224 -15.92 1.77 4.27
CA LEU A 224 -14.96 2.38 3.34
C LEU A 224 -15.56 2.63 1.95
N GLU A 225 -16.69 1.99 1.59
CA GLU A 225 -17.32 2.18 0.28
C GLU A 225 -18.32 3.33 0.32
N PHE A 226 -18.17 4.26 -0.62
CA PHE A 226 -18.98 5.46 -0.79
C PHE A 226 -19.53 5.59 -2.22
N PRO A 227 -20.33 6.62 -2.56
CA PRO A 227 -20.91 6.76 -3.90
C PRO A 227 -19.91 6.75 -5.06
N TYR A 228 -18.66 7.19 -4.84
CA TYR A 228 -17.64 7.32 -5.88
C TYR A 228 -16.36 6.54 -5.59
N GLY A 229 -16.44 5.43 -4.87
CA GLY A 229 -15.32 4.50 -4.68
C GLY A 229 -15.01 4.21 -3.22
N ILE A 230 -13.74 3.94 -2.95
CA ILE A 230 -13.24 3.55 -1.63
C ILE A 230 -12.48 4.71 -1.00
N ALA A 231 -12.86 5.10 0.21
CA ALA A 231 -12.09 6.06 1.01
C ALA A 231 -10.75 5.45 1.46
N ALA A 232 -9.72 6.29 1.58
CA ALA A 232 -8.41 5.86 2.07
C ALA A 232 -8.48 5.32 3.51
N CYS A 233 -9.22 6.01 4.39
CA CYS A 233 -9.55 5.54 5.73
C CYS A 233 -11.05 5.76 5.98
N GLU A 234 -11.56 5.15 7.04
CA GLU A 234 -12.96 5.31 7.47
C GLU A 234 -13.32 6.77 7.82
N ASP A 235 -14.60 7.10 7.71
CA ASP A 235 -15.15 8.38 8.20
C ASP A 235 -15.16 8.39 9.72
N LYS A 236 -14.22 9.12 10.30
CA LYS A 236 -14.01 9.25 11.75
C LYS A 236 -13.45 10.65 12.03
N PRO A 237 -13.76 11.25 13.17
CA PRO A 237 -13.12 12.51 13.54
C PRO A 237 -11.63 12.31 13.80
N TYR A 238 -10.80 13.01 13.06
CA TYR A 238 -9.35 13.05 13.22
C TYR A 238 -8.89 14.45 13.62
N ASP A 239 -7.73 14.52 14.29
CA ASP A 239 -7.16 15.78 14.75
C ASP A 239 -6.69 16.69 13.61
N TYR A 240 -6.46 16.13 12.42
CA TYR A 240 -5.94 16.83 11.23
C TYR A 240 -6.71 16.42 9.97
N PRO A 241 -6.80 17.32 8.98
CA PRO A 241 -7.40 17.03 7.68
C PRO A 241 -6.40 16.23 6.79
N TYR A 242 -6.14 15.00 7.16
CA TYR A 242 -5.24 14.13 6.40
C TYR A 242 -5.69 13.93 4.96
N GLN A 243 -4.76 14.04 4.00
CA GLN A 243 -5.10 13.78 2.60
C GLN A 243 -5.29 12.28 2.29
N TRP A 244 -4.66 11.36 3.04
CA TRP A 244 -4.89 9.92 2.93
C TRP A 244 -5.92 9.43 3.95
N SER A 245 -7.08 10.10 3.94
CA SER A 245 -8.22 9.77 4.77
C SER A 245 -9.54 10.04 4.02
N TYR A 246 -10.68 9.76 4.66
CA TYR A 246 -11.98 10.24 4.20
C TYR A 246 -11.98 11.78 4.12
N PRO A 247 -12.58 12.40 3.10
CA PRO A 247 -13.35 11.80 2.01
C PRO A 247 -12.54 11.50 0.72
N ASN A 248 -11.23 11.33 0.80
CA ASN A 248 -10.40 11.15 -0.38
C ASN A 248 -10.33 9.68 -0.81
N THR A 249 -10.52 9.43 -2.12
CA THR A 249 -10.23 8.17 -2.80
C THR A 249 -9.00 8.31 -3.66
N TRP A 250 -8.14 7.29 -3.63
CA TRP A 250 -6.87 7.27 -4.32
C TRP A 250 -6.83 6.12 -5.34
N PRO A 251 -6.36 6.36 -6.57
CA PRO A 251 -6.34 5.35 -7.62
C PRO A 251 -5.70 4.01 -7.21
N PRO A 252 -4.51 3.99 -6.56
CA PRO A 252 -3.92 2.71 -6.14
C PRO A 252 -4.80 1.92 -5.17
N VAL A 253 -5.49 2.62 -4.24
CA VAL A 253 -6.40 1.97 -3.28
C VAL A 253 -7.57 1.32 -4.01
N CYS A 254 -8.18 2.01 -4.97
CA CYS A 254 -9.25 1.46 -5.78
C CYS A 254 -8.77 0.27 -6.63
N PHE A 255 -7.60 0.39 -7.26
CA PHE A 255 -7.03 -0.66 -8.09
C PHE A 255 -6.86 -1.97 -7.32
N TYR A 256 -6.10 -1.97 -6.22
CA TYR A 256 -5.86 -3.20 -5.49
C TYR A 256 -7.11 -3.71 -4.74
N THR A 257 -8.08 -2.82 -4.41
CA THR A 257 -9.37 -3.24 -3.87
C THR A 257 -10.16 -4.05 -4.91
N VAL A 258 -10.33 -3.52 -6.11
CA VAL A 258 -11.06 -4.20 -7.19
C VAL A 258 -10.40 -5.52 -7.55
N MET A 259 -9.09 -5.51 -7.81
CA MET A 259 -8.36 -6.71 -8.20
C MET A 259 -8.29 -7.75 -7.07
N GLY A 260 -8.21 -7.31 -5.82
CA GLY A 260 -8.23 -8.19 -4.67
C GLY A 260 -9.59 -8.85 -4.44
N LEU A 261 -10.68 -8.11 -4.53
CA LEU A 261 -12.05 -8.65 -4.43
C LEU A 261 -12.31 -9.67 -5.55
N ALA A 262 -12.00 -9.32 -6.79
CA ALA A 262 -12.16 -10.21 -7.94
C ALA A 262 -11.34 -11.51 -7.78
N ARG A 263 -10.11 -11.41 -7.28
CA ARG A 263 -9.22 -12.56 -7.01
C ARG A 263 -9.82 -13.58 -6.04
N TYR A 264 -10.59 -13.12 -5.05
CA TYR A 264 -11.25 -13.97 -4.07
C TYR A 264 -12.68 -14.37 -4.44
N GLY A 265 -13.17 -14.00 -5.64
CA GLY A 265 -14.48 -14.37 -6.15
C GLY A 265 -15.61 -13.41 -5.78
N TYR A 266 -15.30 -12.22 -5.27
CA TYR A 266 -16.24 -11.13 -5.00
C TYR A 266 -16.36 -10.20 -6.22
N GLY A 267 -16.73 -10.79 -7.38
CA GLY A 267 -16.80 -10.09 -8.66
C GLY A 267 -17.83 -8.96 -8.69
N GLU A 268 -19.00 -9.17 -8.08
CA GLU A 268 -20.06 -8.15 -8.02
C GLU A 268 -19.62 -6.90 -7.25
N GLU A 269 -18.93 -7.07 -6.13
CA GLU A 269 -18.36 -5.97 -5.34
C GLU A 269 -17.23 -5.28 -6.12
N ALA A 270 -16.37 -6.05 -6.77
CA ALA A 270 -15.28 -5.52 -7.58
C ALA A 270 -15.78 -4.65 -8.74
N GLU A 271 -16.74 -5.14 -9.54
CA GLU A 271 -17.35 -4.40 -10.63
C GLU A 271 -18.04 -3.12 -10.13
N ARG A 272 -18.81 -3.22 -9.05
CA ARG A 272 -19.50 -2.08 -8.46
C ARG A 272 -18.53 -0.97 -8.05
N ILE A 273 -17.42 -1.31 -7.41
CA ILE A 273 -16.41 -0.33 -6.98
C ILE A 273 -15.68 0.26 -8.19
N ALA A 274 -15.31 -0.57 -9.19
CA ALA A 274 -14.70 -0.10 -10.42
C ALA A 274 -15.58 0.94 -11.11
N VAL A 275 -16.86 0.65 -11.31
CA VAL A 275 -17.83 1.56 -11.93
C VAL A 275 -17.98 2.87 -11.14
N LYS A 276 -18.06 2.80 -9.81
CA LYS A 276 -18.16 4.00 -8.95
C LYS A 276 -16.95 4.91 -9.11
N TRP A 277 -15.75 4.37 -9.05
CA TRP A 277 -14.54 5.17 -9.14
C TRP A 277 -14.34 5.73 -10.57
N MET A 278 -14.54 4.92 -11.61
CA MET A 278 -14.44 5.36 -12.99
C MET A 278 -15.46 6.47 -13.33
N LYS A 279 -16.62 6.44 -12.68
CA LYS A 279 -17.61 7.51 -12.79
C LYS A 279 -17.05 8.83 -12.26
N ALA A 280 -16.41 8.86 -11.07
CA ALA A 280 -15.77 10.05 -10.54
C ALA A 280 -14.73 10.63 -11.50
N VAL A 281 -13.84 9.77 -12.03
CA VAL A 281 -12.81 10.18 -12.99
C VAL A 281 -13.44 10.76 -14.26
N THR A 282 -14.44 10.07 -14.81
CA THR A 282 -15.09 10.48 -16.08
C THR A 282 -15.85 11.80 -15.93
N GLU A 283 -16.62 11.98 -14.87
CA GLU A 283 -17.40 13.20 -14.62
C GLU A 283 -16.46 14.39 -14.35
N SER A 284 -15.40 14.16 -13.57
CA SER A 284 -14.39 15.18 -13.31
C SER A 284 -13.60 15.54 -14.58
N PHE A 285 -13.24 14.57 -15.42
CA PHE A 285 -12.59 14.83 -16.71
C PHE A 285 -13.47 15.66 -17.65
N LYS A 286 -14.77 15.38 -17.75
CA LYS A 286 -15.72 16.16 -18.58
C LYS A 286 -15.80 17.61 -18.19
N THR A 287 -15.62 17.92 -16.89
CA THR A 287 -15.72 19.30 -16.37
C THR A 287 -14.39 20.04 -16.38
N THR A 288 -13.28 19.34 -16.19
CA THR A 288 -11.95 19.96 -15.98
C THR A 288 -10.99 19.76 -17.17
N GLY A 289 -11.24 18.76 -18.02
CA GLY A 289 -10.33 18.36 -19.09
C GLY A 289 -9.07 17.64 -18.63
N ASN A 290 -8.97 17.26 -17.35
CA ASN A 290 -7.79 16.66 -16.76
C ASN A 290 -8.09 15.39 -15.95
N LEU A 291 -7.08 14.54 -15.80
CA LEU A 291 -7.02 13.49 -14.80
C LEU A 291 -6.32 14.03 -13.55
N TRP A 292 -6.83 13.70 -12.38
CA TRP A 292 -6.35 14.24 -11.13
C TRP A 292 -5.75 13.16 -10.22
N GLU A 293 -5.00 13.56 -9.23
CA GLU A 293 -4.30 12.66 -8.32
C GLU A 293 -5.24 11.82 -7.45
N LYS A 294 -6.34 12.43 -7.01
CA LYS A 294 -7.35 11.85 -6.12
C LYS A 294 -8.70 12.53 -6.33
N TYR A 295 -9.74 11.92 -5.79
CA TYR A 295 -11.13 12.40 -5.92
C TYR A 295 -11.86 12.30 -4.57
N ASN A 296 -12.97 13.00 -4.46
CA ASN A 296 -13.84 12.93 -3.30
C ASN A 296 -14.84 11.77 -3.45
N VAL A 297 -14.89 10.85 -2.49
CA VAL A 297 -15.76 9.65 -2.53
C VAL A 297 -17.24 9.95 -2.46
N GLU A 298 -17.61 11.11 -1.89
CA GLU A 298 -19.02 11.51 -1.75
C GLU A 298 -19.55 12.21 -2.99
N THR A 299 -18.77 13.10 -3.56
CA THR A 299 -19.21 14.01 -4.63
C THR A 299 -18.66 13.65 -6.01
N GLY A 300 -17.62 12.81 -6.09
CA GLY A 300 -16.92 12.45 -7.35
C GLY A 300 -16.12 13.62 -7.94
N THR A 301 -15.94 14.70 -7.19
CA THR A 301 -15.24 15.92 -7.64
C THR A 301 -13.78 15.94 -7.16
N THR A 302 -13.10 17.03 -7.49
CA THR A 302 -11.75 17.35 -6.99
C THR A 302 -11.77 18.25 -5.74
N ASP A 303 -12.91 18.41 -5.11
CA ASP A 303 -13.05 19.06 -3.80
C ASP A 303 -12.66 18.09 -2.70
N VAL A 304 -11.38 18.07 -2.37
CA VAL A 304 -10.70 17.08 -1.53
C VAL A 304 -9.80 17.76 -0.51
N SER A 305 -9.47 17.07 0.57
CA SER A 305 -8.40 17.50 1.47
C SER A 305 -7.05 17.42 0.77
N ASN A 306 -6.33 18.53 0.73
CA ASN A 306 -5.02 18.64 0.09
C ASN A 306 -4.00 19.24 1.05
N GLU A 307 -2.79 18.72 1.00
CA GLU A 307 -1.61 19.26 1.69
C GLU A 307 -0.73 20.09 0.74
N TYR A 308 -1.02 20.02 -0.56
CA TYR A 308 -0.36 20.75 -1.65
C TYR A 308 -1.34 20.94 -2.82
N GLU A 309 -0.98 21.80 -3.76
CA GLU A 309 -1.75 21.95 -5.00
C GLU A 309 -1.77 20.63 -5.78
N MET A 310 -2.96 20.10 -6.03
CA MET A 310 -3.14 18.80 -6.66
C MET A 310 -2.71 18.85 -8.14
N PRO A 311 -1.76 18.01 -8.58
CA PRO A 311 -1.30 18.01 -9.97
C PRO A 311 -2.35 17.43 -10.93
N ALA A 312 -2.38 18.00 -12.14
CA ALA A 312 -3.17 17.48 -13.26
C ALA A 312 -2.38 16.40 -14.04
N MET A 313 -3.07 15.61 -14.85
CA MET A 313 -2.49 14.57 -15.74
C MET A 313 -1.68 13.50 -14.99
N LEU A 314 -2.20 12.98 -13.90
CA LEU A 314 -1.49 12.01 -13.09
C LEU A 314 -1.52 10.60 -13.70
N GLY A 315 -0.33 10.00 -13.86
CA GLY A 315 -0.13 8.72 -14.55
C GLY A 315 -0.85 7.54 -13.88
N TRP A 316 -0.87 7.47 -12.54
CA TRP A 316 -1.55 6.37 -11.84
C TRP A 316 -3.09 6.39 -12.01
N THR A 317 -3.70 7.57 -12.17
CA THR A 317 -5.13 7.68 -12.48
C THR A 317 -5.43 7.13 -13.86
N ALA A 318 -4.61 7.49 -14.86
CA ALA A 318 -4.73 6.96 -16.22
C ALA A 318 -4.54 5.42 -16.23
N GLY A 319 -3.47 4.94 -15.58
CA GLY A 319 -3.17 3.51 -15.51
C GLY A 319 -4.27 2.71 -14.81
N THR A 320 -4.75 3.20 -13.66
CA THR A 320 -5.86 2.55 -12.95
C THR A 320 -7.13 2.52 -13.79
N PHE A 321 -7.47 3.65 -14.47
CA PHE A 321 -8.66 3.73 -15.32
C PHE A 321 -8.61 2.69 -16.44
N ILE A 322 -7.49 2.58 -17.16
CA ILE A 322 -7.31 1.60 -18.23
C ILE A 322 -7.43 0.17 -17.68
N CYS A 323 -6.76 -0.14 -16.57
CA CYS A 323 -6.82 -1.49 -15.99
C CYS A 323 -8.23 -1.86 -15.53
N LEU A 324 -9.01 -0.93 -14.99
CA LEU A 324 -10.39 -1.20 -14.57
C LEU A 324 -11.34 -1.30 -15.77
N ASP A 325 -11.10 -0.56 -16.86
CA ASP A 325 -11.83 -0.69 -18.11
C ASP A 325 -11.61 -2.07 -18.74
N ASP A 326 -10.35 -2.49 -18.84
CA ASP A 326 -9.97 -3.84 -19.33
C ASP A 326 -10.59 -4.94 -18.43
N TYR A 327 -10.63 -4.73 -17.11
CA TYR A 327 -11.27 -5.66 -16.18
C TYR A 327 -12.78 -5.77 -16.44
N LEU A 328 -13.49 -4.65 -16.57
CA LEU A 328 -14.93 -4.63 -16.86
C LEU A 328 -15.27 -5.18 -18.26
N ALA A 329 -14.37 -5.01 -19.21
CA ALA A 329 -14.49 -5.60 -20.55
C ALA A 329 -14.18 -7.11 -20.57
N GLY A 330 -13.66 -7.70 -19.48
CA GLY A 330 -13.24 -9.09 -19.42
C GLY A 330 -11.87 -9.37 -20.07
N GLU A 331 -11.14 -8.33 -20.46
CA GLU A 331 -9.82 -8.42 -21.10
C GLU A 331 -8.69 -8.57 -20.07
N MET A 332 -8.92 -8.13 -18.83
CA MET A 332 -8.02 -8.34 -17.69
C MET A 332 -8.67 -9.27 -16.66
N GLN A 333 -7.94 -10.27 -16.22
CA GLN A 333 -8.37 -11.17 -15.14
C GLN A 333 -7.47 -11.00 -13.93
N PRO A 334 -8.01 -11.14 -12.71
CA PRO A 334 -7.19 -11.17 -11.49
C PRO A 334 -6.26 -12.38 -11.51
N ASP A 335 -5.10 -12.24 -10.92
CA ASP A 335 -4.18 -13.37 -10.77
C ASP A 335 -4.81 -14.47 -9.88
N PRO A 336 -4.53 -15.76 -10.14
CA PRO A 336 -4.98 -16.84 -9.28
C PRO A 336 -4.37 -16.72 -7.87
N LEU A 337 -5.01 -17.34 -6.87
CA LEU A 337 -4.47 -17.34 -5.52
C LEU A 337 -3.14 -18.11 -5.44
N PRO A 338 -2.19 -17.67 -4.61
CA PRO A 338 -0.90 -18.36 -4.45
C PRO A 338 -1.03 -19.83 -4.07
N THR A 339 -2.04 -20.19 -3.28
CA THR A 339 -2.33 -21.58 -2.88
C THR A 339 -2.70 -22.49 -4.05
N GLU A 340 -3.07 -21.95 -5.20
CA GLU A 340 -3.43 -22.74 -6.39
C GLU A 340 -2.21 -23.22 -7.17
N TYR A 341 -1.05 -22.60 -6.98
CA TYR A 341 0.23 -22.99 -7.59
C TYR A 341 1.38 -23.22 -6.60
N MET A 342 1.19 -22.95 -5.30
CA MET A 342 2.17 -23.24 -4.26
C MET A 342 1.89 -24.56 -3.52
N SER A 343 0.86 -25.31 -3.91
CA SER A 343 0.58 -26.64 -3.32
C SER A 343 1.50 -27.70 -3.95
N TYR A 344 2.60 -27.97 -3.29
CA TYR A 344 3.49 -29.11 -3.57
C TYR A 344 3.71 -29.96 -2.33
#